data_a54f650e2ceeb7d0dc08e62310ff2979
#
_entry.id   a54f650e2ceeb7d0dc08e62310ff2979
#
_cell.length_a   1.000
_cell.length_b   1.000
_cell.length_c   1.000
_cell.angle_alpha   90.00
_cell.angle_beta   90.00
_cell.angle_gamma   90.00
#
_symmetry.space_group_name_H-M   'P 1'
#
loop_
_entity.id
_entity.type
_entity.pdbx_description
1 polymer ?
#
loop_
_entity_poly.entity_id
_entity_poly.type
_entity_poly.pdbx_seq_one_letter_code
_entity_poly.pdbx_strand_id
1 'polypeptide(L)'
;MLEGKVILITGAGGGIGRALALGAARAGAKVVVNDIGATLQGERSDLAAAQRVVEEILALGGEAVASTGSVSDPDDAGAAVQTAVDHFGRLDGLVNNAGILRDAFFHKMTLADFDAVMKVSLYGAFNMSRA
;
A
#
# COMPACT_ATOMS: atom_id res chain seq x y z
N MET A 1 14.20 16.75 -0.71
CA MET A 1 13.54 16.67 -2.04
C MET A 1 12.03 16.55 -1.94
N LEU A 2 11.52 15.74 -0.99
CA LEU A 2 10.09 15.56 -0.80
C LEU A 2 9.54 16.21 0.48
N GLU A 3 10.26 17.18 1.01
CA GLU A 3 9.89 17.89 2.24
C GLU A 3 8.48 18.50 2.10
N GLY A 4 7.65 18.27 3.12
CA GLY A 4 6.26 18.74 3.14
C GLY A 4 5.29 17.98 2.23
N LYS A 5 5.76 16.98 1.48
CA LYS A 5 4.90 16.13 0.65
C LYS A 5 4.37 14.94 1.43
N VAL A 6 3.17 14.53 1.12
CA VAL A 6 2.52 13.35 1.69
C VAL A 6 2.37 12.30 0.61
N ILE A 7 2.96 11.13 0.81
CA ILE A 7 2.97 10.03 -0.17
C ILE A 7 2.27 8.81 0.44
N LEU A 8 1.27 8.29 -0.25
CA LEU A 8 0.62 7.04 0.10
C LEU A 8 1.18 5.91 -0.78
N ILE A 9 1.62 4.82 -0.16
CA ILE A 9 2.19 3.67 -0.88
C ILE A 9 1.41 2.43 -0.48
N THR A 10 0.83 1.75 -1.47
CA THR A 10 0.11 0.50 -1.26
C THR A 10 1.05 -0.69 -1.32
N GLY A 11 0.73 -1.75 -0.57
CA GLY A 11 1.63 -2.91 -0.46
C GLY A 11 2.97 -2.57 0.20
N ALA A 12 2.98 -1.60 1.09
CA ALA A 12 4.20 -1.03 1.64
C ALA A 12 4.71 -1.71 2.93
N GLY A 13 4.05 -2.78 3.38
CA GLY A 13 4.45 -3.54 4.56
C GLY A 13 5.65 -4.46 4.34
N GLY A 14 6.17 -4.58 3.13
CA GLY A 14 7.32 -5.42 2.81
C GLY A 14 7.85 -5.19 1.40
N GLY A 15 8.92 -5.88 1.05
CA GLY A 15 9.49 -5.91 -0.29
C GLY A 15 9.76 -4.54 -0.89
N ILE A 16 9.36 -4.37 -2.15
CA ILE A 16 9.57 -3.13 -2.92
C ILE A 16 8.82 -1.96 -2.27
N GLY A 17 7.58 -2.17 -1.84
CA GLY A 17 6.78 -1.13 -1.20
C GLY A 17 7.42 -0.59 0.07
N ARG A 18 7.97 -1.46 0.93
CA ARG A 18 8.72 -1.05 2.11
C ARG A 18 9.95 -0.22 1.74
N ALA A 19 10.71 -0.66 0.75
CA ALA A 19 11.90 0.08 0.28
C ALA A 19 11.52 1.49 -0.24
N LEU A 20 10.42 1.59 -0.97
CA LEU A 20 9.88 2.87 -1.46
C LEU A 20 9.44 3.77 -0.29
N ALA A 21 8.76 3.20 0.72
CA ALA A 21 8.32 3.96 1.89
C ALA A 21 9.50 4.54 2.67
N LEU A 22 10.52 3.73 2.94
CA LEU A 22 11.75 4.18 3.60
C LEU A 22 12.50 5.22 2.76
N GLY A 23 12.58 5.02 1.45
CA GLY A 23 13.20 5.97 0.52
C GLY A 23 12.49 7.32 0.49
N ALA A 24 11.15 7.31 0.42
CA ALA A 24 10.35 8.53 0.47
C ALA A 24 10.53 9.29 1.81
N ALA A 25 10.52 8.56 2.92
CA ALA A 25 10.76 9.15 4.24
C ALA A 25 12.15 9.77 4.36
N ARG A 26 13.19 9.11 3.85
CA ARG A 26 14.55 9.67 3.81
C ARG A 26 14.66 10.91 2.93
N ALA A 27 13.81 11.00 1.91
CA ALA A 27 13.72 12.21 1.06
C ALA A 27 12.86 13.33 1.69
N GLY A 28 12.34 13.14 2.89
CA GLY A 28 11.60 14.15 3.66
C GLY A 28 10.08 14.05 3.56
N ALA A 29 9.53 13.04 2.86
CA ALA A 29 8.10 12.87 2.78
C ALA A 29 7.50 12.34 4.09
N LYS A 30 6.25 12.71 4.34
CA LYS A 30 5.36 12.02 5.28
C LYS A 30 4.71 10.85 4.54
N VAL A 31 4.67 9.69 5.14
CA VAL A 31 4.28 8.46 4.42
C VAL A 31 3.05 7.80 5.05
N VAL A 32 2.06 7.52 4.22
CA VAL A 32 0.99 6.58 4.57
C VAL A 32 1.39 5.21 4.06
N VAL A 33 1.63 4.30 4.98
CA VAL A 33 2.03 2.91 4.70
C VAL A 33 0.78 2.06 4.68
N ASN A 34 0.31 1.70 3.49
CA ASN A 34 -0.87 0.84 3.33
C ASN A 34 -0.43 -0.60 3.05
N ASP A 35 -0.94 -1.54 3.83
CA ASP A 35 -0.76 -2.98 3.62
C ASP A 35 -1.81 -3.78 4.36
N ILE A 36 -2.44 -4.76 3.69
CA ILE A 36 -3.40 -5.66 4.34
C ILE A 36 -2.73 -6.79 5.12
N GLY A 37 -1.40 -6.88 5.07
CA GLY A 37 -0.65 -7.97 5.69
C GLY A 37 -0.76 -9.29 4.92
N ALA A 38 -0.90 -9.24 3.60
CA ALA A 38 -0.99 -10.43 2.75
C ALA A 38 0.39 -10.90 2.29
N THR A 39 0.50 -12.20 2.02
CA THR A 39 1.61 -12.79 1.27
C THR A 39 1.53 -12.42 -0.21
N LEU A 40 2.59 -12.73 -0.99
CA LEU A 40 2.55 -12.59 -2.45
C LEU A 40 1.40 -13.35 -3.11
N GLN A 41 0.93 -14.45 -2.49
CA GLN A 41 -0.20 -15.23 -2.95
C GLN A 41 -1.56 -14.62 -2.56
N GLY A 42 -1.57 -13.54 -1.77
CA GLY A 42 -2.78 -12.85 -1.35
C GLY A 42 -3.41 -13.38 -0.07
N GLU A 43 -2.73 -14.25 0.67
CA GLU A 43 -3.20 -14.77 1.95
C GLU A 43 -2.83 -13.81 3.08
N ARG A 44 -3.78 -13.43 3.93
CA ARG A 44 -3.51 -12.61 5.11
C ARG A 44 -2.69 -13.39 6.12
N SER A 45 -1.48 -12.91 6.41
CA SER A 45 -0.56 -13.56 7.33
C SER A 45 0.00 -12.64 8.42
N ASP A 46 -0.05 -11.33 8.24
CA ASP A 46 0.62 -10.38 9.11
C ASP A 46 -0.05 -9.00 9.12
N LEU A 47 -1.01 -8.82 10.03
CA LEU A 47 -1.75 -7.57 10.19
C LEU A 47 -0.89 -6.40 10.70
N ALA A 48 0.30 -6.70 11.23
CA ALA A 48 1.22 -5.69 11.76
C ALA A 48 2.27 -5.22 10.74
N ALA A 49 2.25 -5.74 9.50
CA ALA A 49 3.28 -5.43 8.50
C ALA A 49 3.40 -3.92 8.24
N ALA A 50 2.29 -3.22 8.04
CA ALA A 50 2.28 -1.77 7.84
C ALA A 50 2.85 -1.03 9.06
N GLN A 51 2.45 -1.44 10.25
CA GLN A 51 2.87 -0.79 11.49
C GLN A 51 4.38 -0.93 11.74
N ARG A 52 4.98 -2.07 11.41
CA ARG A 52 6.44 -2.24 11.53
C ARG A 52 7.21 -1.26 10.64
N VAL A 53 6.75 -1.04 9.42
CA VAL A 53 7.39 -0.07 8.51
C VAL A 53 7.20 1.37 9.03
N VAL A 54 6.03 1.69 9.60
CA VAL A 54 5.83 2.97 10.27
C VAL A 54 6.85 3.16 11.40
N GLU A 55 7.05 2.16 12.25
CA GLU A 55 8.03 2.22 13.34
C GLU A 55 9.46 2.41 12.83
N GLU A 56 9.82 1.75 11.74
CA GLU A 56 11.12 1.96 11.08
C GLU A 56 11.29 3.41 10.60
N ILE A 57 10.26 3.99 9.98
CA ILE A 57 10.29 5.39 9.53
C ILE A 57 10.42 6.35 10.71
N LEU A 58 9.66 6.13 11.79
CA LEU A 58 9.76 6.94 13.01
C LEU A 58 11.15 6.85 13.63
N ALA A 59 11.76 5.66 13.65
CA ALA A 59 13.13 5.47 14.15
C ALA A 59 14.18 6.21 13.32
N LEU A 60 13.91 6.48 12.04
CA LEU A 60 14.76 7.30 11.18
C LEU A 60 14.54 8.82 11.36
N GLY A 61 13.61 9.21 12.24
CA GLY A 61 13.24 10.61 12.43
C GLY A 61 12.19 11.12 11.44
N GLY A 62 11.58 10.23 10.64
CA GLY A 62 10.53 10.57 9.70
C GLY A 62 9.14 10.56 10.33
N GLU A 63 8.12 10.82 9.52
CA GLU A 63 6.72 10.79 9.90
C GLU A 63 5.96 9.79 9.03
N ALA A 64 5.20 8.90 9.66
CA ALA A 64 4.39 7.91 8.94
C ALA A 64 3.17 7.48 9.76
N VAL A 65 2.17 6.96 9.05
CA VAL A 65 0.97 6.36 9.63
C VAL A 65 0.60 5.11 8.84
N ALA A 66 0.06 4.11 9.53
CA ALA A 66 -0.38 2.86 8.91
C ALA A 66 -1.83 2.94 8.43
N SER A 67 -2.11 2.23 7.33
CA SER A 67 -3.44 1.94 6.82
C SER A 67 -3.49 0.46 6.44
N THR A 68 -4.52 -0.26 6.88
CA THR A 68 -4.61 -1.72 6.71
C THR A 68 -5.76 -2.17 5.81
N GLY A 69 -6.42 -1.25 5.14
CA GLY A 69 -7.53 -1.56 4.22
C GLY A 69 -7.06 -2.18 2.91
N SER A 70 -7.96 -2.91 2.27
CA SER A 70 -7.72 -3.56 0.98
C SER A 70 -7.89 -2.58 -0.17
N VAL A 71 -6.92 -2.55 -1.09
CA VAL A 71 -7.05 -1.75 -2.33
C VAL A 71 -8.16 -2.25 -3.25
N SER A 72 -8.56 -3.52 -3.13
CA SER A 72 -9.66 -4.09 -3.93
C SER A 72 -11.04 -3.66 -3.46
N ASP A 73 -11.15 -3.04 -2.30
CA ASP A 73 -12.39 -2.49 -1.77
C ASP A 73 -12.41 -0.96 -1.93
N PRO A 74 -13.41 -0.38 -2.65
CA PRO A 74 -13.47 1.07 -2.84
C PRO A 74 -13.60 1.87 -1.53
N ASP A 75 -14.29 1.35 -0.53
CA ASP A 75 -14.45 2.03 0.77
C ASP A 75 -13.14 2.03 1.54
N ASP A 76 -12.43 0.92 1.55
CA ASP A 76 -11.09 0.82 2.16
C ASP A 76 -10.08 1.73 1.45
N ALA A 77 -10.15 1.83 0.12
CA ALA A 77 -9.31 2.76 -0.65
C ALA A 77 -9.59 4.21 -0.26
N GLY A 78 -10.85 4.58 -0.15
CA GLY A 78 -11.27 5.89 0.35
C GLY A 78 -10.77 6.17 1.76
N ALA A 79 -10.85 5.18 2.65
CA ALA A 79 -10.35 5.29 4.02
C ALA A 79 -8.83 5.47 4.08
N ALA A 80 -8.08 4.83 3.20
CA ALA A 80 -6.63 5.00 3.11
C ALA A 80 -6.24 6.43 2.71
N VAL A 81 -6.92 6.99 1.71
CA VAL A 81 -6.73 8.40 1.32
C VAL A 81 -7.16 9.35 2.44
N GLN A 82 -8.29 9.07 3.10
CA GLN A 82 -8.76 9.87 4.23
C GLN A 82 -7.76 9.85 5.40
N THR A 83 -7.07 8.74 5.62
CA THR A 83 -5.98 8.65 6.61
C THR A 83 -4.88 9.68 6.35
N ALA A 84 -4.50 9.88 5.08
CA ALA A 84 -3.52 10.91 4.73
C ALA A 84 -4.03 12.32 5.05
N VAL A 85 -5.27 12.60 4.70
CA VAL A 85 -5.90 13.91 4.95
C VAL A 85 -6.06 14.18 6.44
N ASP A 86 -6.53 13.20 7.22
CA ASP A 86 -6.75 13.36 8.66
C ASP A 86 -5.44 13.54 9.44
N HIS A 87 -4.38 12.82 9.07
CA HIS A 87 -3.11 12.90 9.80
C HIS A 87 -2.19 14.02 9.32
N PHE A 88 -2.16 14.28 8.01
CA PHE A 88 -1.19 15.17 7.40
C PHE A 88 -1.80 16.35 6.66
N GLY A 89 -3.13 16.40 6.53
CA GLY A 89 -3.86 17.50 5.92
C GLY A 89 -3.86 17.52 4.38
N ARG A 90 -3.16 16.58 3.72
CA ARG A 90 -3.01 16.55 2.27
C ARG A 90 -2.57 15.18 1.76
N LEU A 91 -2.69 14.97 0.47
CA LEU A 91 -2.06 13.86 -0.25
C LEU A 91 -1.47 14.42 -1.55
N ASP A 92 -0.18 14.23 -1.76
CA ASP A 92 0.54 14.77 -2.93
C ASP A 92 0.90 13.69 -3.94
N GLY A 93 1.11 12.46 -3.48
CA GLY A 93 1.50 11.36 -4.34
C GLY A 93 0.93 10.02 -3.90
N LEU A 94 0.61 9.19 -4.89
CA LEU A 94 0.14 7.83 -4.71
C LEU A 94 1.05 6.89 -5.47
N VAL A 95 1.52 5.82 -4.80
CA VAL A 95 2.26 4.73 -5.43
C VAL A 95 1.41 3.46 -5.35
N ASN A 96 0.84 3.07 -6.47
CA ASN A 96 0.10 1.81 -6.64
C ASN A 96 1.09 0.66 -6.79
N ASN A 97 1.60 0.17 -5.66
CA ASN A 97 2.57 -0.92 -5.61
C ASN A 97 1.95 -2.25 -5.18
N ALA A 98 0.79 -2.25 -4.53
CA ALA A 98 0.13 -3.48 -4.10
C ALA A 98 -0.10 -4.43 -5.28
N GLY A 99 0.26 -5.69 -5.11
CA GLY A 99 0.08 -6.73 -6.10
C GLY A 99 0.21 -8.10 -5.46
N ILE A 100 -0.40 -9.09 -6.08
CA ILE A 100 -0.27 -10.50 -5.70
C ILE A 100 0.10 -11.32 -6.92
N LEU A 101 0.62 -12.51 -6.67
CA LEU A 101 1.09 -13.42 -7.70
C LEU A 101 0.33 -14.74 -7.59
N ARG A 102 -0.30 -15.16 -8.68
CA ARG A 102 -1.04 -16.42 -8.82
C ARG A 102 -0.62 -17.11 -10.12
N ASP A 103 0.65 -17.52 -10.18
CA ASP A 103 1.24 -18.07 -11.40
C ASP A 103 0.71 -19.47 -11.71
N ALA A 104 0.35 -19.67 -12.96
CA ALA A 104 -0.01 -20.96 -13.52
C ALA A 104 0.16 -20.93 -15.05
N PHE A 105 0.31 -22.09 -15.68
CA PHE A 105 0.14 -22.17 -17.13
C PHE A 105 -1.27 -21.66 -17.49
N PHE A 106 -1.39 -20.87 -18.53
CA PHE A 106 -2.62 -20.19 -18.90
C PHE A 106 -3.84 -21.15 -18.95
N HIS A 107 -3.68 -22.33 -19.57
CA HIS A 107 -4.74 -23.32 -19.69
C HIS A 107 -5.10 -24.03 -18.36
N LYS A 108 -4.28 -23.86 -17.32
CA LYS A 108 -4.54 -24.42 -15.97
C LYS A 108 -4.92 -23.35 -14.96
N MET A 109 -4.87 -22.08 -15.34
CA MET A 109 -5.23 -20.97 -14.46
C MET A 109 -6.70 -21.01 -14.15
N THR A 110 -7.06 -20.91 -12.88
CA THR A 110 -8.46 -20.83 -12.46
C THR A 110 -9.01 -19.41 -12.64
N LEU A 111 -10.31 -19.29 -12.85
CA LEU A 111 -10.95 -17.98 -12.89
C LEU A 111 -10.76 -17.23 -11.56
N ALA A 112 -10.79 -17.95 -10.43
CA ALA A 112 -10.58 -17.35 -9.11
C ALA A 112 -9.18 -16.73 -8.96
N ASP A 113 -8.14 -17.38 -9.47
CA ASP A 113 -6.78 -16.85 -9.42
C ASP A 113 -6.61 -15.63 -10.34
N PHE A 114 -7.15 -15.71 -11.55
CA PHE A 114 -7.17 -14.57 -12.48
C PHE A 114 -7.90 -13.38 -11.86
N ASP A 115 -9.09 -13.60 -11.32
CA ASP A 115 -9.94 -12.57 -10.71
C ASP A 115 -9.27 -11.93 -9.50
N ALA A 116 -8.60 -12.72 -8.64
CA ALA A 116 -7.87 -12.21 -7.49
C ALA A 116 -6.75 -11.23 -7.90
N VAL A 117 -5.96 -11.58 -8.91
CA VAL A 117 -4.91 -10.70 -9.43
C VAL A 117 -5.49 -9.44 -10.06
N MET A 118 -6.55 -9.56 -10.83
CA MET A 118 -7.24 -8.41 -11.45
C MET A 118 -7.80 -7.46 -10.39
N LYS A 119 -8.40 -7.98 -9.34
CA LYS A 119 -8.96 -7.18 -8.24
C LYS A 119 -7.90 -6.37 -7.50
N VAL A 120 -6.75 -6.94 -7.26
CA VAL A 120 -5.67 -6.22 -6.56
C VAL A 120 -4.93 -5.27 -7.51
N SER A 121 -4.49 -5.76 -8.66
CA SER A 121 -3.60 -5.00 -9.54
C SER A 121 -4.33 -3.96 -10.39
N LEU A 122 -5.47 -4.30 -10.98
CA LEU A 122 -6.22 -3.39 -11.84
C LEU A 122 -7.26 -2.58 -11.07
N TYR A 123 -8.19 -3.26 -10.42
CA TYR A 123 -9.23 -2.57 -9.62
C TYR A 123 -8.62 -1.81 -8.45
N GLY A 124 -7.60 -2.37 -7.80
CA GLY A 124 -6.89 -1.69 -6.71
C GLY A 124 -6.28 -0.37 -7.14
N ALA A 125 -5.56 -0.34 -8.27
CA ALA A 125 -5.01 0.89 -8.81
C ALA A 125 -6.11 1.90 -9.20
N PHE A 126 -7.19 1.42 -9.79
CA PHE A 126 -8.36 2.26 -10.11
C PHE A 126 -9.00 2.86 -8.85
N ASN A 127 -9.29 2.01 -7.86
CA ASN A 127 -9.93 2.44 -6.61
C ASN A 127 -9.11 3.49 -5.88
N MET A 128 -7.80 3.25 -5.73
CA MET A 128 -6.88 4.18 -5.05
C MET A 128 -6.73 5.50 -5.81
N SER A 129 -6.61 5.43 -7.13
CA SER A 129 -6.43 6.64 -7.96
C SER A 129 -7.69 7.49 -8.04
N ARG A 130 -8.86 6.86 -7.92
CA ARG A 130 -10.15 7.56 -7.92
C ARG A 130 -10.46 8.20 -6.56
N ALA A 131 -10.05 7.55 -5.47
CA ALA A 131 -10.28 8.04 -4.12
C ALA A 131 -9.56 9.37 -3.88
#